data_a14ce306fe86a6e90cefb4d5e280e66a
#
_entry.id   a14ce306fe86a6e90cefb4d5e280e66a
#
_cell.length_a   1.000
_cell.length_b   1.000
_cell.length_c   1.000
_cell.angle_alpha   90.00
_cell.angle_beta   90.00
_cell.angle_gamma   90.00
#
_symmetry.space_group_name_H-M   'P 1'
#
loop_
_entity.id
_entity.type
_entity.pdbx_description
1 polymer ?
#
loop_
_entity_poly.entity_id
_entity_poly.type
_entity_poly.pdbx_seq_one_letter_code
_entity_poly.pdbx_strand_id
1 'polypeptide(L)'
;MNDCLFCKIVAGEIPSTKIYDDEFVYAFKDINPQAPFHAVIIPKEHTHNSSADITPENSAVIAKVFEAAAKIAKENDLKDGFRIITNSGKDAAQSVFHIHFHLLAGKFLGENLVF
;
A
#
# COMPACT_ATOMS: atom_id res chain seq x y z
N MET A 1 1.05 -2.32 -23.85
CA MET A 1 1.59 -1.15 -23.18
C MET A 1 0.87 -0.95 -21.83
N ASN A 2 1.62 -0.78 -20.80
CA ASN A 2 1.08 -0.66 -19.46
C ASN A 2 1.11 0.80 -19.00
N ASP A 3 -0.08 1.38 -18.75
CA ASP A 3 -0.19 2.77 -18.28
C ASP A 3 -0.29 2.86 -16.76
N CYS A 4 -0.17 1.75 -16.06
CA CYS A 4 -0.28 1.73 -14.61
C CYS A 4 0.95 2.38 -13.96
N LEU A 5 0.73 3.46 -13.22
CA LEU A 5 1.78 4.16 -12.49
C LEU A 5 2.55 3.21 -11.56
N PHE A 6 1.83 2.37 -10.81
CA PHE A 6 2.48 1.48 -9.85
C PHE A 6 3.23 0.32 -10.51
N CYS A 7 2.73 -0.18 -11.65
CA CYS A 7 3.49 -1.16 -12.42
C CYS A 7 4.81 -0.56 -12.90
N LYS A 8 4.80 0.70 -13.29
CA LYS A 8 6.01 1.40 -13.72
C LYS A 8 6.99 1.61 -12.57
N ILE A 9 6.47 1.85 -11.37
CA ILE A 9 7.31 1.98 -10.17
C ILE A 9 7.98 0.63 -9.87
N VAL A 10 7.24 -0.46 -9.91
CA VAL A 10 7.78 -1.80 -9.69
C VAL A 10 8.86 -2.14 -10.72
N ALA A 11 8.63 -1.74 -11.98
CA ALA A 11 9.58 -1.98 -13.07
C ALA A 11 10.82 -1.07 -13.03
N GLY A 12 10.84 -0.08 -12.14
CA GLY A 12 11.94 0.87 -12.04
C GLY A 12 11.91 1.99 -13.08
N GLU A 13 10.82 2.10 -13.84
CA GLU A 13 10.68 3.15 -14.85
C GLU A 13 10.37 4.51 -14.25
N ILE A 14 9.73 4.52 -13.07
CA ILE A 14 9.44 5.73 -12.32
C ILE A 14 10.14 5.58 -10.96
N PRO A 15 10.92 6.59 -10.54
CA PRO A 15 11.67 6.50 -9.28
C PRO A 15 10.72 6.49 -8.07
N SER A 16 11.15 5.80 -7.03
CA SER A 16 10.44 5.74 -5.75
C SER A 16 11.47 5.53 -4.64
N THR A 17 11.08 5.88 -3.41
CA THR A 17 11.92 5.59 -2.25
C THR A 17 11.43 4.28 -1.63
N LYS A 18 12.19 3.23 -1.87
CA LYS A 18 11.83 1.88 -1.44
C LYS A 18 11.87 1.75 0.07
N ILE A 19 10.83 1.13 0.64
CA ILE A 19 10.75 0.80 2.06
C ILE A 19 10.87 -0.71 2.26
N TYR A 20 10.29 -1.51 1.36
CA TYR A 20 10.25 -2.96 1.50
C TYR A 20 10.06 -3.60 0.14
N ASP A 21 10.67 -4.75 -0.07
CA ASP A 21 10.61 -5.45 -1.36
C ASP A 21 10.79 -6.94 -1.11
N ASP A 22 9.85 -7.74 -1.59
CA ASP A 22 10.00 -9.20 -1.59
C ASP A 22 9.46 -9.76 -2.90
N GLU A 23 9.28 -11.07 -2.97
CA GLU A 23 8.84 -11.74 -4.19
C GLU A 23 7.47 -11.24 -4.68
N PHE A 24 6.57 -10.91 -3.75
CA PHE A 24 5.17 -10.61 -4.07
C PHE A 24 4.78 -9.15 -3.92
N VAL A 25 5.49 -8.40 -3.09
CA VAL A 25 5.05 -7.10 -2.59
C VAL A 25 6.18 -6.09 -2.68
N TYR A 26 5.81 -4.87 -3.02
CA TYR A 26 6.71 -3.72 -3.02
C TYR A 26 6.09 -2.60 -2.20
N ALA A 27 6.89 -1.92 -1.40
CA ALA A 27 6.43 -0.78 -0.62
C ALA A 27 7.38 0.39 -0.77
N PHE A 28 6.82 1.59 -0.84
CA PHE A 28 7.59 2.82 -1.05
C PHE A 28 6.97 3.96 -0.28
N LYS A 29 7.74 5.03 -0.07
CA LYS A 29 7.25 6.23 0.61
C LYS A 29 6.24 6.96 -0.26
N ASP A 30 5.14 7.40 0.37
CA ASP A 30 4.21 8.30 -0.31
C ASP A 30 4.89 9.66 -0.49
N ILE A 31 4.82 10.21 -1.70
CA ILE A 31 5.44 11.50 -2.00
C ILE A 31 4.67 12.68 -1.39
N ASN A 32 3.46 12.43 -0.94
CA ASN A 32 2.61 13.44 -0.30
C ASN A 32 2.14 12.88 1.04
N PRO A 33 3.05 12.72 2.03
CA PRO A 33 2.73 11.98 3.24
C PRO A 33 1.68 12.68 4.10
N GLN A 34 0.79 11.87 4.66
CA GLN A 34 -0.28 12.32 5.54
C GLN A 34 0.03 12.00 7.00
N ALA A 35 1.19 11.41 7.27
CA ALA A 35 1.66 11.08 8.61
C ALA A 35 3.19 11.05 8.59
N PRO A 36 3.87 11.12 9.76
CA PRO A 36 5.34 11.07 9.80
C PRO A 36 5.91 9.82 9.14
N PHE A 37 5.22 8.69 9.23
CA PHE A 37 5.54 7.50 8.46
C PHE A 37 4.34 7.18 7.57
N HIS A 38 4.55 7.20 6.26
CA HIS A 38 3.47 6.93 5.30
C HIS A 38 4.05 6.11 4.15
N ALA A 39 3.77 4.81 4.18
CA ALA A 39 4.16 3.88 3.12
C ALA A 39 2.96 3.52 2.26
N VAL A 40 3.23 3.21 1.01
CA VAL A 40 2.26 2.63 0.08
C VAL A 40 2.72 1.21 -0.22
N ILE A 41 1.86 0.24 0.02
CA ILE A 41 2.18 -1.19 -0.16
C ILE A 41 1.34 -1.72 -1.32
N ILE A 42 2.00 -2.34 -2.29
CA ILE A 42 1.33 -2.85 -3.49
C ILE A 42 1.76 -4.28 -3.80
N PRO A 43 0.87 -5.09 -4.38
CA PRO A 43 1.31 -6.32 -5.04
C PRO A 43 2.17 -5.94 -6.24
N LYS A 44 3.24 -6.70 -6.50
CA LYS A 44 4.10 -6.44 -7.66
C LYS A 44 3.37 -6.69 -8.97
N GLU A 45 2.53 -7.73 -9.02
CA GLU A 45 1.69 -7.97 -10.17
C GLU A 45 0.41 -7.14 -10.05
N HIS A 46 -0.09 -6.68 -11.18
CA HIS A 46 -1.37 -5.97 -11.24
C HIS A 46 -2.52 -6.98 -11.19
N THR A 47 -2.75 -7.51 -9.98
CA THR A 47 -3.74 -8.58 -9.77
C THR A 47 -5.15 -8.07 -9.62
N HIS A 48 -5.29 -6.85 -9.08
CA HIS A 48 -6.59 -6.25 -8.75
C HIS A 48 -6.52 -4.76 -9.04
N ASN A 49 -7.63 -4.19 -9.48
CA ASN A 49 -7.73 -2.73 -9.56
C ASN A 49 -8.03 -2.12 -8.19
N SER A 50 -8.83 -2.80 -7.39
CA SER A 50 -9.17 -2.36 -6.03
C SER A 50 -9.58 -3.55 -5.16
N SER A 51 -9.85 -3.26 -3.87
CA SER A 51 -10.33 -4.28 -2.95
C SER A 51 -11.68 -4.87 -3.36
N ALA A 52 -12.44 -4.18 -4.20
CA ALA A 52 -13.71 -4.69 -4.71
C ALA A 52 -13.53 -5.90 -5.63
N ASP A 53 -12.33 -6.11 -6.16
CA ASP A 53 -12.02 -7.22 -7.06
C ASP A 53 -11.48 -8.46 -6.36
N ILE A 54 -11.38 -8.43 -5.03
CA ILE A 54 -10.86 -9.56 -4.25
C ILE A 54 -11.90 -10.69 -4.23
N THR A 55 -11.46 -11.91 -4.52
CA THR A 55 -12.29 -13.12 -4.49
C THR A 55 -11.53 -14.23 -3.75
N PRO A 56 -12.20 -15.33 -3.36
CA PRO A 56 -11.49 -16.46 -2.78
C PRO A 56 -10.39 -17.04 -3.66
N GLU A 57 -10.54 -16.89 -4.99
CA GLU A 57 -9.57 -17.44 -5.95
C GLU A 57 -8.32 -16.58 -6.12
N ASN A 58 -8.37 -15.30 -5.73
CA ASN A 58 -7.25 -14.37 -5.96
C ASN A 58 -6.77 -13.65 -4.69
N SER A 59 -7.27 -14.03 -3.52
CA SER A 59 -6.99 -13.30 -2.28
C SER A 59 -5.64 -13.61 -1.64
N ALA A 60 -4.92 -14.61 -2.11
CA ALA A 60 -3.65 -15.03 -1.48
C ALA A 60 -2.62 -13.90 -1.40
N VAL A 61 -2.51 -13.08 -2.43
CA VAL A 61 -1.55 -11.96 -2.45
C VAL A 61 -1.91 -10.89 -1.42
N ILE A 62 -3.18 -10.77 -1.05
CA ILE A 62 -3.61 -9.79 -0.05
C ILE A 62 -3.04 -10.16 1.32
N ALA A 63 -2.98 -11.45 1.64
CA ALA A 63 -2.30 -11.90 2.85
C ALA A 63 -0.82 -11.49 2.84
N LYS A 64 -0.16 -11.57 1.69
CA LYS A 64 1.24 -11.15 1.56
C LYS A 64 1.42 -9.67 1.82
N VAL A 65 0.45 -8.85 1.42
CA VAL A 65 0.47 -7.41 1.72
C VAL A 65 0.43 -7.17 3.22
N PHE A 66 -0.45 -7.84 3.94
CA PHE A 66 -0.56 -7.68 5.40
C PHE A 66 0.66 -8.26 6.14
N GLU A 67 1.21 -9.36 5.66
CA GLU A 67 2.48 -9.89 6.19
C GLU A 67 3.61 -8.86 6.02
N ALA A 68 3.68 -8.22 4.86
CA ALA A 68 4.66 -7.18 4.59
C ALA A 68 4.45 -5.99 5.51
N ALA A 69 3.21 -5.57 5.73
CA ALA A 69 2.90 -4.47 6.65
C ALA A 69 3.42 -4.75 8.05
N ALA A 70 3.24 -5.98 8.55
CA ALA A 70 3.73 -6.37 9.87
C ALA A 70 5.26 -6.31 9.93
N LYS A 71 5.95 -6.75 8.88
CA LYS A 71 7.41 -6.70 8.79
C LYS A 71 7.92 -5.26 8.73
N ILE A 72 7.27 -4.42 7.93
CA ILE A 72 7.61 -2.99 7.82
C ILE A 72 7.51 -2.33 9.19
N ALA A 73 6.43 -2.62 9.92
CA ALA A 73 6.22 -2.05 11.25
C ALA A 73 7.35 -2.42 12.21
N LYS A 74 7.80 -3.67 12.18
CA LYS A 74 8.91 -4.13 13.02
C LYS A 74 10.22 -3.49 12.61
N GLU A 75 10.52 -3.45 11.32
CA GLU A 75 11.78 -2.91 10.80
C GLU A 75 11.90 -1.41 11.02
N ASN A 76 10.78 -0.70 11.11
CA ASN A 76 10.76 0.74 11.32
C ASN A 76 10.36 1.14 12.73
N ASP A 77 10.29 0.15 13.63
CA ASP A 77 10.04 0.38 15.06
C ASP A 77 8.74 1.15 15.32
N LEU A 78 7.68 0.77 14.64
CA LEU A 78 6.37 1.41 14.79
C LEU A 78 5.63 0.81 15.99
N LYS A 79 6.17 1.04 17.20
CA LYS A 79 5.71 0.39 18.44
C LYS A 79 4.33 0.79 18.87
N ASP A 80 3.92 2.02 18.56
CA ASP A 80 2.64 2.55 19.01
C ASP A 80 1.51 2.25 18.04
N GLY A 81 1.82 1.43 17.01
CA GLY A 81 0.81 0.97 16.07
C GLY A 81 0.79 1.73 14.76
N PHE A 82 -0.13 1.32 13.91
CA PHE A 82 -0.25 1.90 12.58
C PHE A 82 -1.68 1.70 12.08
N ARG A 83 -2.03 2.46 11.07
CA ARG A 83 -3.33 2.36 10.41
C ARG A 83 -3.12 1.95 8.96
N ILE A 84 -3.94 1.01 8.48
CA ILE A 84 -3.92 0.62 7.08
C ILE A 84 -5.22 1.09 6.43
N ILE A 85 -5.08 1.75 5.27
CA ILE A 85 -6.22 2.25 4.51
C ILE A 85 -6.07 1.78 3.07
N THR A 86 -7.15 1.22 2.51
CA THR A 86 -7.23 0.99 1.06
C THR A 86 -8.49 1.66 0.55
N ASN A 87 -8.39 2.29 -0.61
CA ASN A 87 -9.50 3.03 -1.21
C ASN A 87 -9.97 2.29 -2.45
N SER A 88 -11.27 2.07 -2.54
CA SER A 88 -11.87 1.38 -3.67
C SER A 88 -12.96 2.25 -4.29
N GLY A 89 -12.73 2.63 -5.54
CA GLY A 89 -13.72 3.29 -6.35
C GLY A 89 -13.85 4.79 -6.14
N LYS A 90 -14.89 5.33 -6.75
CA LYS A 90 -15.11 6.78 -6.87
C LYS A 90 -15.34 7.46 -5.53
N ASP A 91 -16.21 6.87 -4.71
CA ASP A 91 -16.57 7.48 -3.43
C ASP A 91 -15.42 7.53 -2.43
N ALA A 92 -14.41 6.69 -2.64
CA ALA A 92 -13.20 6.68 -1.82
C ALA A 92 -12.05 7.45 -2.48
N ALA A 93 -12.32 8.14 -3.58
CA ALA A 93 -11.34 8.93 -4.32
C ALA A 93 -10.13 8.11 -4.80
N GLN A 94 -10.35 6.87 -5.21
CA GLN A 94 -9.29 6.05 -5.77
C GLN A 94 -8.80 6.66 -7.08
N SER A 95 -7.50 6.98 -7.15
CA SER A 95 -6.92 7.63 -8.34
C SER A 95 -6.02 6.70 -9.16
N VAL A 96 -5.44 5.68 -8.53
CA VAL A 96 -4.60 4.69 -9.23
C VAL A 96 -5.28 3.32 -9.13
N PHE A 97 -5.57 2.72 -10.29
CA PHE A 97 -6.33 1.46 -10.35
C PHE A 97 -5.40 0.24 -10.38
N HIS A 98 -4.56 0.18 -9.39
CA HIS A 98 -3.71 -0.93 -9.00
C HIS A 98 -3.86 -0.98 -7.49
N ILE A 99 -4.42 -2.05 -6.96
CA ILE A 99 -4.74 -2.12 -5.54
C ILE A 99 -3.53 -1.72 -4.69
N HIS A 100 -3.78 -0.86 -3.70
CA HIS A 100 -2.71 -0.39 -2.83
C HIS A 100 -3.23 -0.09 -1.44
N PHE A 101 -2.33 -0.15 -0.48
CA PHE A 101 -2.65 -0.02 0.92
C PHE A 101 -1.72 1.03 1.52
N HIS A 102 -2.30 2.07 2.12
CA HIS A 102 -1.52 3.07 2.84
C HIS A 102 -1.27 2.56 4.24
N LEU A 103 -0.04 2.65 4.69
CA LEU A 103 0.33 2.36 6.08
C LEU A 103 0.79 3.66 6.70
N LEU A 104 0.05 4.14 7.71
CA LEU A 104 0.28 5.43 8.35
C LEU A 104 0.60 5.23 9.81
N ALA A 105 1.63 5.92 10.29
CA ALA A 105 2.11 5.77 11.66
C ALA A 105 2.94 6.99 12.07
N GLY A 106 3.42 6.97 13.31
CA GLY A 106 4.37 7.96 13.80
C GLY A 106 3.73 9.08 14.60
N LYS A 107 2.41 9.09 14.70
CA LYS A 107 1.67 10.01 15.57
C LYS A 107 0.31 9.43 15.87
N PHE A 108 -0.38 10.00 16.86
CA PHE A 108 -1.78 9.66 17.10
C PHE A 108 -2.62 10.14 15.91
N LEU A 109 -3.26 9.21 15.22
CA LEU A 109 -4.01 9.50 13.99
C LEU A 109 -5.46 9.88 14.26
N GLY A 110 -5.86 9.88 15.54
CA GLY A 110 -7.21 10.24 15.95
C GLY A 110 -8.15 9.04 15.97
N GLU A 111 -9.35 9.28 16.48
CA GLU A 111 -10.37 8.24 16.61
C GLU A 111 -11.32 8.23 15.42
N ASN A 112 -11.25 9.23 14.54
CA ASN A 112 -12.04 9.27 13.33
C ASN A 112 -11.52 8.25 12.33
N LEU A 113 -12.42 7.61 11.62
CA LEU A 113 -12.05 6.59 10.63
C LEU A 113 -11.64 7.18 9.29
N VAL A 114 -11.88 8.47 9.08
CA VAL A 114 -11.53 9.17 7.83
C VAL A 114 -10.62 10.35 8.10
N PHE A 115 -9.87 10.67 7.08
CA PHE A 115 -8.95 11.82 7.11
C PHE A 115 -9.52 12.97 6.32
#